data_dc50095ab9041bc1834840c1f076707d
#
_entry.id   dc50095ab9041bc1834840c1f076707d
#
_cell.length_a   1.000
_cell.length_b   1.000
_cell.length_c   1.000
_cell.angle_alpha   90.00
_cell.angle_beta   90.00
_cell.angle_gamma   90.00
#
_symmetry.space_group_name_H-M   'P 1'
#
loop_
_entity.id
_entity.type
_entity.pdbx_description
1 polymer ?
#
loop_
_entity_poly.entity_id
_entity_poly.type
_entity_poly.pdbx_seq_one_letter_code
_entity_poly.pdbx_strand_id
1 'polypeptide(L)'
;MTTRFDIAQYWESAEGAARWPRNSVLIDIGEPSCMACGYYAREWDKPKTAKDRWNKATLDRAHIIAASSNGPDVPSNYVLLCGSCHQAAPMTSSDAVMFGWCERRKSHRQAKGDAVIAEALSLGVDPALVERLGMLSHEEIRERINAACEDVGAGTHLTAMTPSTIALVIKRVADSLPSAPLRSPR
;
A
#
# COMPACT_ATOMS: atom_id res chain seq x y z
N MET A 1 28.37 7.09 -5.98
CA MET A 1 27.02 7.37 -5.42
C MET A 1 26.14 6.16 -5.64
N THR A 2 25.66 5.53 -4.59
CA THR A 2 24.83 4.32 -4.63
C THR A 2 23.51 4.58 -5.35
N THR A 3 23.18 3.81 -6.40
CA THR A 3 21.92 3.96 -7.15
C THR A 3 20.77 3.16 -6.51
N ARG A 4 19.52 3.43 -6.88
CA ARG A 4 18.36 2.61 -6.43
C ARG A 4 18.48 1.16 -6.89
N PHE A 5 19.00 0.95 -8.09
CA PHE A 5 19.21 -0.40 -8.62
C PHE A 5 20.28 -1.18 -7.83
N ASP A 6 21.41 -0.53 -7.46
CA ASP A 6 22.44 -1.16 -6.64
C ASP A 6 21.88 -1.60 -5.27
N ILE A 7 21.01 -0.78 -4.67
CA ILE A 7 20.32 -1.11 -3.42
C ILE A 7 19.41 -2.33 -3.61
N ALA A 8 18.59 -2.34 -4.65
CA ALA A 8 17.68 -3.45 -4.93
C ALA A 8 18.45 -4.77 -5.17
N GLN A 9 19.54 -4.72 -5.96
CA GLN A 9 20.40 -5.88 -6.21
C GLN A 9 21.04 -6.41 -4.92
N TYR A 10 21.49 -5.53 -4.03
CA TYR A 10 22.03 -5.97 -2.76
C TYR A 10 20.96 -6.74 -1.94
N TRP A 11 19.77 -6.19 -1.79
CA TRP A 11 18.74 -6.82 -0.98
C TRP A 11 18.15 -8.09 -1.60
N GLU A 12 18.22 -8.26 -2.92
CA GLU A 12 17.86 -9.51 -3.58
C GLU A 12 18.98 -10.58 -3.48
N SER A 13 20.22 -10.18 -3.24
CA SER A 13 21.34 -11.10 -3.07
C SER A 13 21.14 -12.00 -1.85
N ALA A 14 21.85 -13.16 -1.82
CA ALA A 14 21.79 -14.08 -0.68
C ALA A 14 22.19 -13.39 0.65
N GLU A 15 23.18 -12.49 0.61
CA GLU A 15 23.62 -11.72 1.78
C GLU A 15 22.52 -10.76 2.25
N GLY A 16 21.95 -9.97 1.34
CA GLY A 16 20.88 -9.03 1.65
C GLY A 16 19.63 -9.74 2.15
N ALA A 17 19.22 -10.80 1.45
CA ALA A 17 18.04 -11.59 1.83
C ALA A 17 18.21 -12.24 3.22
N ALA A 18 19.40 -12.66 3.62
CA ALA A 18 19.66 -13.18 4.96
C ALA A 18 19.56 -12.13 6.07
N ARG A 19 19.83 -10.86 5.74
CA ARG A 19 19.71 -9.72 6.68
C ARG A 19 18.30 -9.11 6.69
N TRP A 20 17.50 -9.30 5.62
CA TRP A 20 16.19 -8.68 5.50
C TRP A 20 15.21 -9.30 6.49
N PRO A 21 14.39 -8.48 7.19
CA PRO A 21 13.43 -9.01 8.15
C PRO A 21 12.41 -9.95 7.49
N ARG A 22 12.20 -11.12 8.08
CA ARG A 22 11.39 -12.22 7.49
C ARG A 22 9.92 -11.86 7.28
N ASN A 23 9.38 -10.94 8.08
CA ASN A 23 7.98 -10.52 8.00
C ASN A 23 7.78 -9.23 7.19
N SER A 24 8.83 -8.75 6.53
CA SER A 24 8.80 -7.54 5.73
C SER A 24 8.42 -7.83 4.28
N VAL A 25 8.26 -6.76 3.51
CA VAL A 25 7.96 -6.83 2.07
C VAL A 25 9.03 -7.64 1.35
N LEU A 26 8.64 -8.59 0.51
CA LEU A 26 9.56 -9.29 -0.38
C LEU A 26 10.11 -8.31 -1.41
N ILE A 27 11.43 -8.39 -1.64
CA ILE A 27 12.11 -7.55 -2.63
C ILE A 27 12.25 -8.38 -3.90
N ASP A 28 11.67 -7.88 -4.98
CA ASP A 28 11.76 -8.45 -6.32
C ASP A 28 12.48 -7.44 -7.21
N ILE A 29 13.59 -7.86 -7.83
CA ILE A 29 14.35 -6.99 -8.74
C ILE A 29 13.52 -6.55 -9.95
N GLY A 30 12.51 -7.29 -10.31
CA GLY A 30 11.59 -6.97 -11.39
C GLY A 30 10.58 -5.88 -11.04
N GLU A 31 10.27 -5.69 -9.74
CA GLU A 31 9.15 -4.89 -9.27
C GLU A 31 9.55 -3.81 -8.24
N PRO A 32 9.90 -2.59 -8.69
CA PRO A 32 10.21 -1.50 -7.78
C PRO A 32 9.07 -1.20 -6.81
N SER A 33 9.28 -1.51 -5.54
CA SER A 33 8.31 -1.27 -4.48
C SER A 33 8.97 -0.70 -3.22
N CYS A 34 8.16 -0.01 -2.40
CA CYS A 34 8.60 0.47 -1.10
C CYS A 34 8.91 -0.70 -0.17
N MET A 35 10.14 -0.78 0.33
CA MET A 35 10.63 -1.88 1.16
C MET A 35 9.95 -1.96 2.54
N ALA A 36 9.27 -0.89 2.98
CA ALA A 36 8.54 -0.90 4.25
C ALA A 36 7.04 -1.25 4.09
N CYS A 37 6.34 -0.69 3.10
CA CYS A 37 4.89 -0.87 2.98
C CYS A 37 4.43 -1.59 1.71
N GLY A 38 5.36 -1.93 0.80
CA GLY A 38 5.02 -2.56 -0.46
C GLY A 38 4.27 -1.66 -1.46
N TYR A 39 4.29 -0.33 -1.23
CA TYR A 39 3.77 0.60 -2.24
C TYR A 39 4.49 0.40 -3.55
N TYR A 40 3.73 0.18 -4.60
CA TYR A 40 4.23 -0.11 -5.93
C TYR A 40 4.41 1.18 -6.74
N ALA A 41 5.62 1.41 -7.23
CA ALA A 41 5.95 2.61 -8.01
C ALA A 41 5.57 2.40 -9.48
N ARG A 42 4.42 2.96 -9.91
CA ARG A 42 3.79 2.72 -11.22
C ARG A 42 4.63 3.11 -12.45
N GLU A 43 5.59 4.00 -12.29
CA GLU A 43 6.47 4.46 -13.38
C GLU A 43 7.38 3.36 -13.94
N TRP A 44 7.42 2.20 -13.33
CA TRP A 44 8.28 1.09 -13.75
C TRP A 44 7.79 0.37 -15.01
N ASP A 45 6.52 0.43 -15.37
CA ASP A 45 5.93 -0.32 -16.48
C ASP A 45 6.41 0.13 -17.87
N LYS A 46 6.98 1.32 -17.99
CA LYS A 46 7.49 1.87 -19.25
C LYS A 46 8.95 1.50 -19.57
N PRO A 47 9.89 1.46 -18.63
CA PRO A 47 11.28 1.11 -18.89
C PRO A 47 11.47 -0.39 -19.18
N LYS A 48 12.35 -0.71 -20.14
CA LYS A 48 12.59 -2.09 -20.61
C LYS A 48 13.47 -2.91 -19.68
N THR A 49 14.42 -2.29 -18.96
CA THR A 49 15.37 -3.00 -18.09
C THR A 49 15.02 -2.83 -16.62
N ALA A 50 15.36 -3.82 -15.78
CA ALA A 50 15.21 -3.72 -14.32
C ALA A 50 15.96 -2.50 -13.77
N LYS A 51 17.19 -2.26 -14.24
CA LYS A 51 18.00 -1.09 -13.86
C LYS A 51 17.27 0.23 -14.10
N ASP A 52 16.64 0.39 -15.28
CA ASP A 52 15.91 1.60 -15.61
C ASP A 52 14.64 1.74 -14.75
N ARG A 53 13.94 0.63 -14.49
CA ARG A 53 12.75 0.62 -13.63
C ARG A 53 13.08 1.15 -12.23
N TRP A 54 14.09 0.58 -11.58
CA TRP A 54 14.49 1.01 -10.25
C TRP A 54 15.00 2.44 -10.21
N ASN A 55 15.84 2.85 -11.17
CA ASN A 55 16.40 4.20 -11.17
C ASN A 55 15.36 5.29 -11.49
N LYS A 56 14.28 4.95 -12.20
CA LYS A 56 13.17 5.86 -12.50
C LYS A 56 12.02 5.80 -11.49
N ALA A 57 11.99 4.77 -10.63
CA ALA A 57 10.94 4.63 -9.61
C ALA A 57 10.94 5.84 -8.65
N THR A 58 9.74 6.29 -8.27
CA THR A 58 9.51 7.36 -7.28
C THR A 58 9.72 6.86 -5.85
N LEU A 59 10.90 6.30 -5.59
CA LEU A 59 11.32 5.82 -4.28
C LEU A 59 12.52 6.60 -3.78
N ASP A 60 12.53 6.95 -2.52
CA ASP A 60 13.63 7.65 -1.85
C ASP A 60 14.62 6.64 -1.26
N ARG A 61 15.90 7.02 -1.26
CA ARG A 61 16.96 6.27 -0.56
C ARG A 61 16.99 6.73 0.90
N ALA A 62 16.58 5.88 1.80
CA ALA A 62 16.63 6.12 3.23
C ALA A 62 17.81 5.35 3.85
N HIS A 63 18.66 6.03 4.59
CA HIS A 63 19.74 5.38 5.33
C HIS A 63 19.17 4.47 6.42
N ILE A 64 19.75 3.27 6.58
CA ILE A 64 19.47 2.39 7.72
C ILE A 64 20.15 2.94 8.96
N ILE A 65 21.44 3.20 8.88
CA ILE A 65 22.21 3.98 9.88
C ILE A 65 22.36 5.38 9.30
N ALA A 66 21.84 6.39 10.00
CA ALA A 66 21.83 7.77 9.53
C ALA A 66 23.25 8.28 9.19
N ALA A 67 23.37 9.09 8.14
CA ALA A 67 24.65 9.71 7.77
C ALA A 67 25.24 10.56 8.91
N SER A 68 24.38 11.23 9.72
CA SER A 68 24.79 11.96 10.94
C SER A 68 25.36 11.06 12.03
N SER A 69 25.14 9.74 11.93
CA SER A 69 25.71 8.71 12.81
C SER A 69 26.81 7.91 12.12
N ASN A 70 27.49 8.50 11.13
CA ASN A 70 28.54 7.88 10.33
C ASN A 70 28.08 6.65 9.54
N GLY A 71 26.82 6.57 9.15
CA GLY A 71 26.30 5.53 8.27
C GLY A 71 26.97 5.57 6.90
N PRO A 72 27.52 4.45 6.40
CA PRO A 72 28.29 4.43 5.14
C PRO A 72 27.39 4.61 3.90
N ASP A 73 27.94 5.22 2.82
CA ASP A 73 27.28 5.31 1.51
C ASP A 73 27.50 4.01 0.70
N VAL A 74 26.91 2.92 1.14
CA VAL A 74 26.96 1.59 0.50
C VAL A 74 25.54 1.01 0.36
N PRO A 75 25.28 0.16 -0.65
CA PRO A 75 23.93 -0.39 -0.88
C PRO A 75 23.30 -1.06 0.34
N SER A 76 24.12 -1.73 1.17
CA SER A 76 23.70 -2.42 2.38
C SER A 76 23.24 -1.49 3.51
N ASN A 77 23.50 -0.19 3.42
CA ASN A 77 23.04 0.81 4.39
C ASN A 77 21.84 1.64 3.90
N TYR A 78 21.18 1.20 2.86
CA TYR A 78 19.96 1.89 2.36
C TYR A 78 18.79 0.93 2.25
N VAL A 79 17.59 1.50 2.46
CA VAL A 79 16.31 0.93 2.03
C VAL A 79 15.62 1.91 1.08
N LEU A 80 14.79 1.39 0.18
CA LEU A 80 14.02 2.21 -0.77
C LEU A 80 12.61 2.38 -0.27
N LEU A 81 12.21 3.62 -0.02
CA LEU A 81 10.93 3.97 0.60
C LEU A 81 10.11 4.90 -0.29
N CYS A 82 8.79 4.76 -0.27
CA CYS A 82 7.91 5.80 -0.81
C CYS A 82 7.99 7.07 0.07
N GLY A 83 7.60 8.23 -0.46
CA GLY A 83 7.72 9.50 0.24
C GLY A 83 7.09 9.50 1.64
N SER A 84 5.91 8.89 1.82
CA SER A 84 5.26 8.80 3.13
C SER A 84 6.00 7.91 4.12
N CYS A 85 6.57 6.80 3.66
CA CYS A 85 7.41 5.95 4.50
C CYS A 85 8.74 6.62 4.83
N HIS A 86 9.34 7.33 3.87
CA HIS A 86 10.60 8.05 4.09
C HIS A 86 10.44 9.16 5.15
N GLN A 87 9.37 9.93 5.09
CA GLN A 87 9.06 10.95 6.11
C GLN A 87 8.78 10.37 7.50
N ALA A 88 8.26 9.14 7.57
CA ALA A 88 7.94 8.48 8.84
C ALA A 88 9.07 7.58 9.37
N ALA A 89 10.12 7.36 8.59
CA ALA A 89 11.24 6.48 8.97
C ALA A 89 12.05 7.07 10.13
N PRO A 90 12.50 6.25 11.10
CA PRO A 90 13.30 6.73 12.20
C PRO A 90 14.69 7.16 11.73
N MET A 91 15.20 8.27 12.25
CA MET A 91 16.63 8.59 12.20
C MET A 91 17.33 7.84 13.34
N THR A 92 18.20 6.90 12.99
CA THR A 92 18.78 5.99 13.98
C THR A 92 20.25 5.65 13.67
N SER A 93 20.99 5.27 14.69
CA SER A 93 22.32 4.66 14.59
C SER A 93 22.28 3.12 14.67
N SER A 94 21.09 2.52 14.71
CA SER A 94 20.90 1.07 14.86
C SER A 94 20.08 0.50 13.71
N ASP A 95 20.62 -0.48 12.98
CA ASP A 95 19.91 -1.21 11.93
C ASP A 95 18.72 -2.00 12.47
N ALA A 96 18.82 -2.54 13.69
CA ALA A 96 17.71 -3.24 14.34
C ALA A 96 16.48 -2.34 14.55
N VAL A 97 16.68 -1.05 14.82
CA VAL A 97 15.58 -0.08 14.95
C VAL A 97 14.90 0.14 13.61
N MET A 98 15.68 0.35 12.54
CA MET A 98 15.13 0.54 11.19
C MET A 98 14.40 -0.71 10.71
N PHE A 99 15.00 -1.89 10.86
CA PHE A 99 14.37 -3.15 10.44
C PHE A 99 13.09 -3.45 11.23
N GLY A 100 13.13 -3.30 12.56
CA GLY A 100 11.94 -3.45 13.39
C GLY A 100 10.83 -2.43 13.05
N TRP A 101 11.19 -1.23 12.59
CA TRP A 101 10.23 -0.27 12.07
C TRP A 101 9.61 -0.77 10.74
N CYS A 102 10.40 -1.27 9.79
CA CYS A 102 9.91 -1.84 8.54
C CYS A 102 8.92 -2.99 8.79
N GLU A 103 9.25 -3.91 9.70
CA GLU A 103 8.38 -5.05 10.05
C GLU A 103 7.03 -4.65 10.61
N ARG A 104 6.98 -3.57 11.37
CA ARG A 104 5.73 -3.08 11.97
C ARG A 104 4.88 -2.21 11.05
N ARG A 105 5.38 -1.86 9.86
CA ARG A 105 4.59 -1.06 8.90
C ARG A 105 3.46 -1.88 8.33
N LYS A 106 2.26 -1.34 8.36
CA LYS A 106 1.13 -1.91 7.61
C LYS A 106 1.43 -1.87 6.13
N SER A 107 1.09 -2.93 5.41
CA SER A 107 1.18 -2.89 3.96
C SER A 107 0.36 -1.73 3.39
N HIS A 108 0.80 -1.15 2.27
CA HIS A 108 0.08 -0.06 1.61
C HIS A 108 -1.37 -0.43 1.29
N ARG A 109 -1.60 -1.69 0.87
CA ARG A 109 -2.93 -2.21 0.59
C ARG A 109 -3.79 -2.26 1.86
N GLN A 110 -3.23 -2.71 2.97
CA GLN A 110 -3.94 -2.78 4.26
C GLN A 110 -4.24 -1.38 4.81
N ALA A 111 -3.27 -0.47 4.78
CA ALA A 111 -3.47 0.91 5.21
C ALA A 111 -4.54 1.63 4.37
N LYS A 112 -4.56 1.39 3.04
CA LYS A 112 -5.60 1.91 2.16
C LYS A 112 -6.98 1.31 2.49
N GLY A 113 -7.04 0.00 2.75
CA GLY A 113 -8.28 -0.66 3.17
C GLY A 113 -8.83 -0.10 4.47
N ASP A 114 -7.98 0.04 5.49
CA ASP A 114 -8.36 0.62 6.78
C ASP A 114 -8.90 2.05 6.62
N ALA A 115 -8.25 2.87 5.78
CA ALA A 115 -8.71 4.22 5.49
C ALA A 115 -10.09 4.24 4.79
N VAL A 116 -10.32 3.34 3.83
CA VAL A 116 -11.63 3.20 3.17
C VAL A 116 -12.71 2.82 4.17
N ILE A 117 -12.43 1.86 5.06
CA ILE A 117 -13.39 1.43 6.09
C ILE A 117 -13.71 2.59 7.05
N ALA A 118 -12.69 3.31 7.54
CA ALA A 118 -12.90 4.45 8.42
C ALA A 118 -13.77 5.54 7.79
N GLU A 119 -13.50 5.88 6.53
CA GLU A 119 -14.31 6.86 5.77
C GLU A 119 -15.74 6.36 5.54
N ALA A 120 -15.93 5.09 5.16
CA ALA A 120 -17.25 4.53 4.95
C ALA A 120 -18.10 4.58 6.25
N LEU A 121 -17.50 4.24 7.39
CA LEU A 121 -18.15 4.35 8.69
C LEU A 121 -18.52 5.81 9.02
N SER A 122 -17.63 6.77 8.73
CA SER A 122 -17.90 8.20 8.94
C SER A 122 -19.08 8.72 8.08
N LEU A 123 -19.29 8.11 6.90
CA LEU A 123 -20.42 8.37 6.02
C LEU A 123 -21.71 7.63 6.46
N GLY A 124 -21.69 6.93 7.58
CA GLY A 124 -22.83 6.19 8.13
C GLY A 124 -23.13 4.87 7.41
N VAL A 125 -22.12 4.24 6.80
CA VAL A 125 -22.28 2.88 6.27
C VAL A 125 -22.38 1.91 7.43
N ASP A 126 -23.46 1.10 7.45
CA ASP A 126 -23.67 0.07 8.46
C ASP A 126 -22.60 -1.06 8.31
N PRO A 127 -21.91 -1.45 9.39
CA PRO A 127 -21.00 -2.60 9.40
C PRO A 127 -21.64 -3.90 8.89
N ALA A 128 -22.95 -4.06 9.03
CA ALA A 128 -23.69 -5.21 8.49
C ALA A 128 -23.80 -5.22 6.95
N LEU A 129 -23.25 -4.22 6.25
CA LEU A 129 -23.24 -4.15 4.78
C LEU A 129 -22.68 -5.42 4.15
N VAL A 130 -21.60 -5.99 4.72
CA VAL A 130 -20.93 -7.20 4.19
C VAL A 130 -21.91 -8.39 4.18
N GLU A 131 -22.71 -8.58 5.25
CA GLU A 131 -23.70 -9.64 5.32
C GLU A 131 -24.82 -9.42 4.27
N ARG A 132 -25.26 -8.18 4.10
CA ARG A 132 -26.28 -7.82 3.11
C ARG A 132 -25.80 -8.04 1.68
N LEU A 133 -24.56 -7.69 1.37
CA LEU A 133 -23.93 -7.96 0.07
C LEU A 133 -23.75 -9.46 -0.19
N GLY A 134 -23.47 -10.24 0.86
CA GLY A 134 -23.34 -11.70 0.75
C GLY A 134 -24.63 -12.42 0.33
N MET A 135 -25.78 -11.75 0.37
CA MET A 135 -27.07 -12.28 -0.10
C MET A 135 -27.32 -12.02 -1.61
N LEU A 136 -26.45 -11.24 -2.25
CA LEU A 136 -26.56 -10.88 -3.66
C LEU A 136 -25.65 -11.75 -4.53
N SER A 137 -26.02 -11.95 -5.78
CA SER A 137 -25.15 -12.53 -6.79
C SER A 137 -23.98 -11.58 -7.13
N HIS A 138 -22.89 -12.13 -7.68
CA HIS A 138 -21.78 -11.31 -8.15
C HIS A 138 -22.19 -10.31 -9.24
N GLU A 139 -23.17 -10.65 -10.06
CA GLU A 139 -23.71 -9.79 -11.11
C GLU A 139 -24.43 -8.58 -10.51
N GLU A 140 -25.35 -8.80 -9.58
CA GLU A 140 -26.07 -7.72 -8.87
C GLU A 140 -25.13 -6.79 -8.13
N ILE A 141 -24.07 -7.32 -7.49
CA ILE A 141 -23.03 -6.50 -6.82
C ILE A 141 -22.31 -5.63 -7.86
N ARG A 142 -21.92 -6.21 -8.99
CA ARG A 142 -21.21 -5.50 -10.07
C ARG A 142 -22.04 -4.36 -10.64
N GLU A 143 -23.31 -4.63 -10.95
CA GLU A 143 -24.24 -3.62 -11.47
C GLU A 143 -24.39 -2.44 -10.51
N ARG A 144 -24.56 -2.71 -9.21
CA ARG A 144 -24.65 -1.66 -8.18
C ARG A 144 -23.37 -0.85 -8.05
N ILE A 145 -22.21 -1.50 -8.12
CA ILE A 145 -20.91 -0.81 -8.10
C ILE A 145 -20.78 0.09 -9.32
N ASN A 146 -21.14 -0.39 -10.51
CA ASN A 146 -21.06 0.41 -11.74
C ASN A 146 -21.98 1.64 -11.66
N ALA A 147 -23.23 1.45 -11.27
CA ALA A 147 -24.17 2.55 -11.08
C ALA A 147 -23.68 3.56 -10.03
N ALA A 148 -23.13 3.08 -8.91
CA ALA A 148 -22.56 3.94 -7.88
C ALA A 148 -21.32 4.71 -8.37
N CYS A 149 -20.47 4.09 -9.20
CA CYS A 149 -19.32 4.76 -9.81
C CYS A 149 -19.76 5.86 -10.78
N GLU A 150 -20.78 5.62 -11.58
CA GLU A 150 -21.36 6.63 -12.48
C GLU A 150 -21.94 7.81 -11.69
N ASP A 151 -22.72 7.55 -10.63
CA ASP A 151 -23.34 8.57 -9.79
C ASP A 151 -22.32 9.49 -9.10
N VAL A 152 -21.20 8.95 -8.65
CA VAL A 152 -20.12 9.76 -8.04
C VAL A 152 -19.13 10.35 -9.06
N GLY A 153 -19.35 10.16 -10.35
CA GLY A 153 -18.42 10.61 -11.39
C GLY A 153 -17.06 9.92 -11.34
N ALA A 154 -17.00 8.75 -10.70
CA ALA A 154 -15.78 7.97 -10.57
C ALA A 154 -15.62 7.07 -11.80
N GLY A 155 -14.47 7.14 -12.48
CA GLY A 155 -14.15 6.19 -13.53
C GLY A 155 -14.07 4.76 -12.99
N THR A 156 -14.13 3.76 -13.87
CA THR A 156 -14.17 2.32 -13.53
C THR A 156 -12.89 1.78 -12.86
N HIS A 157 -11.84 2.59 -12.71
CA HIS A 157 -10.54 2.16 -12.14
C HIS A 157 -10.47 2.40 -10.63
N LEU A 158 -11.16 1.57 -9.84
CA LEU A 158 -11.17 1.61 -8.36
C LEU A 158 -9.76 1.64 -7.73
N THR A 159 -8.77 1.03 -8.38
CA THR A 159 -7.39 1.02 -7.87
C THR A 159 -6.71 2.39 -7.84
N ALA A 160 -7.15 3.31 -8.71
CA ALA A 160 -6.63 4.68 -8.80
C ALA A 160 -7.41 5.67 -7.90
N MET A 161 -8.54 5.26 -7.32
CA MET A 161 -9.37 6.12 -6.49
C MET A 161 -8.77 6.37 -5.11
N THR A 162 -9.04 7.54 -4.56
CA THR A 162 -8.73 7.85 -3.15
C THR A 162 -9.60 7.02 -2.20
N PRO A 163 -9.17 6.80 -0.94
CA PRO A 163 -10.02 6.14 0.06
C PRO A 163 -11.40 6.76 0.20
N SER A 164 -11.50 8.09 0.22
CA SER A 164 -12.78 8.82 0.33
C SER A 164 -13.69 8.57 -0.87
N THR A 165 -13.15 8.52 -2.10
CA THR A 165 -13.94 8.21 -3.30
C THR A 165 -14.47 6.78 -3.25
N ILE A 166 -13.64 5.81 -2.83
CA ILE A 166 -14.07 4.41 -2.68
C ILE A 166 -15.16 4.31 -1.60
N ALA A 167 -14.98 4.99 -0.47
CA ALA A 167 -15.97 5.01 0.61
C ALA A 167 -17.32 5.59 0.17
N LEU A 168 -17.30 6.63 -0.67
CA LEU A 168 -18.51 7.20 -1.25
C LEU A 168 -19.23 6.21 -2.19
N VAL A 169 -18.48 5.48 -3.03
CA VAL A 169 -19.06 4.40 -3.86
C VAL A 169 -19.70 3.33 -2.97
N ILE A 170 -19.00 2.89 -1.91
CA ILE A 170 -19.55 1.94 -0.93
C ILE A 170 -20.82 2.48 -0.29
N LYS A 171 -20.86 3.75 0.09
CA LYS A 171 -22.05 4.39 0.64
C LYS A 171 -23.22 4.36 -0.34
N ARG A 172 -23.01 4.68 -1.61
CA ARG A 172 -24.05 4.61 -2.65
C ARG A 172 -24.56 3.20 -2.87
N VAL A 173 -23.69 2.21 -2.87
CA VAL A 173 -24.09 0.79 -2.92
C VAL A 173 -24.93 0.44 -1.68
N ALA A 174 -24.50 0.82 -0.49
CA ALA A 174 -25.26 0.58 0.75
C ALA A 174 -26.66 1.18 0.73
N ASP A 175 -26.78 2.42 0.24
CA ASP A 175 -28.07 3.14 0.14
C ASP A 175 -29.00 2.53 -0.92
N SER A 176 -28.45 1.87 -1.94
CA SER A 176 -29.23 1.17 -2.98
C SER A 176 -29.79 -0.17 -2.52
N LEU A 177 -29.33 -0.70 -1.38
CA LEU A 177 -29.83 -1.96 -0.84
C LEU A 177 -31.16 -1.73 -0.09
N PRO A 178 -32.11 -2.67 -0.18
CA PRO A 178 -33.33 -2.60 0.62
C PRO A 178 -32.97 -2.55 2.11
N SER A 179 -33.69 -1.73 2.86
CA SER A 179 -33.53 -1.67 4.32
C SER A 179 -33.71 -3.07 4.90
N ALA A 180 -32.76 -3.51 5.74
CA ALA A 180 -32.93 -4.80 6.42
C ALA A 180 -34.24 -4.77 7.22
N PRO A 181 -35.06 -5.81 7.16
CA PRO A 181 -36.23 -5.89 8.04
C PRO A 181 -35.70 -5.82 9.48
N LEU A 182 -36.28 -4.89 10.26
CA LEU A 182 -35.97 -4.78 11.69
C LEU A 182 -36.17 -6.18 12.29
N ARG A 183 -35.07 -6.84 12.71
CA ARG A 183 -35.19 -8.08 13.49
C ARG A 183 -35.91 -7.70 14.78
N SER A 184 -37.15 -8.14 14.92
CA SER A 184 -37.84 -8.04 16.19
C SER A 184 -36.98 -8.72 17.26
N PRO A 185 -36.74 -8.07 18.40
CA PRO A 185 -36.01 -8.72 19.49
C PRO A 185 -36.80 -9.94 19.95
N ARG A 186 -36.14 -11.11 19.96
CA ARG A 186 -36.69 -12.31 20.58
C ARG A 186 -36.49 -12.24 22.08
#